data_862cf0fbfdac396546183db1e1c41178
#
_entry.id   862cf0fbfdac396546183db1e1c41178
#
_cell.length_a   1.000
_cell.length_b   1.000
_cell.length_c   1.000
_cell.angle_alpha   90.00
_cell.angle_beta   90.00
_cell.angle_gamma   90.00
#
_symmetry.space_group_name_H-M   'P 1'
#
loop_
_entity.id
_entity.type
_entity.pdbx_description
1 polymer ?
#
loop_
_entity_poly.entity_id
_entity_poly.type
_entity_poly.pdbx_seq_one_letter_code
_entity_poly.pdbx_strand_id
1 'polypeptide(L)'
;MLNQTDTLANVLAEKFITTAPQAAGRVLGSMATHEVVLLVSPLKAQTLVTCFNNMEPCKAAAVLRRLPARQAGYVFSRLDVMQAARMMKEFSQPYWEKLSASLKPEFVALLKGALAFAPNSVGARMSTDFVSVKTDAKAADVIERLKNMPRKKLPPVCFVTAKDGQLKGAVRVAELLFYPADSAVGSLMSADYAVLTPNEGETSAMQKFKACQWPLLPVVDGQNKLLGVLSPKLAADVQSPKKHWLKRLFKRNK
;
A
#
# COMPACT_ATOMS: atom_id res chain seq x y z
N MET A 1 6.13 18.51 -31.90
CA MET A 1 6.55 17.16 -32.34
C MET A 1 7.32 16.53 -31.19
N LEU A 2 6.77 15.52 -30.52
CA LEU A 2 7.51 14.74 -29.52
C LEU A 2 8.56 13.92 -30.24
N ASN A 3 9.83 14.05 -29.85
CA ASN A 3 10.92 13.29 -30.44
C ASN A 3 10.69 11.78 -30.24
N GLN A 4 11.04 10.95 -31.23
CA GLN A 4 10.92 9.48 -31.13
C GLN A 4 11.64 8.91 -29.91
N THR A 5 12.73 9.53 -29.47
CA THR A 5 13.48 9.20 -28.24
C THR A 5 12.64 9.39 -26.97
N ASP A 6 11.83 10.46 -26.87
CA ASP A 6 10.96 10.72 -25.72
C ASP A 6 9.85 9.67 -25.61
N THR A 7 9.32 9.22 -26.74
CA THR A 7 8.29 8.18 -26.79
C THR A 7 8.83 6.83 -26.30
N LEU A 8 10.05 6.45 -26.70
CA LEU A 8 10.69 5.20 -26.26
C LEU A 8 11.02 5.23 -24.77
N ALA A 9 11.58 6.35 -24.28
CA ALA A 9 11.87 6.54 -22.86
C ALA A 9 10.60 6.40 -21.99
N ASN A 10 9.50 6.99 -22.41
CA ASN A 10 8.22 6.90 -21.71
C ASN A 10 7.67 5.47 -21.68
N VAL A 11 7.75 4.73 -22.79
CA VAL A 11 7.33 3.32 -22.88
C VAL A 11 8.18 2.45 -21.94
N LEU A 12 9.50 2.64 -21.93
CA LEU A 12 10.40 1.92 -21.03
C LEU A 12 10.12 2.25 -19.55
N ALA A 13 9.90 3.52 -19.23
CA ALA A 13 9.55 3.95 -17.88
C ALA A 13 8.21 3.34 -17.43
N GLU A 14 7.17 3.38 -18.27
CA GLU A 14 5.90 2.71 -17.97
C GLU A 14 6.07 1.22 -17.71
N LYS A 15 6.82 0.53 -18.58
CA LYS A 15 7.09 -0.89 -18.45
C LYS A 15 7.85 -1.20 -17.15
N PHE A 16 8.88 -0.43 -16.83
CA PHE A 16 9.67 -0.60 -15.60
C PHE A 16 8.80 -0.40 -14.35
N ILE A 17 8.05 0.71 -14.28
CA ILE A 17 7.15 1.01 -13.15
C ILE A 17 6.09 -0.08 -12.97
N THR A 18 5.53 -0.58 -14.07
CA THR A 18 4.48 -1.60 -14.00
C THR A 18 5.01 -3.01 -13.72
N THR A 19 6.24 -3.32 -14.15
CA THR A 19 6.82 -4.66 -14.00
C THR A 19 7.51 -4.84 -12.66
N ALA A 20 8.24 -3.80 -12.21
CA ALA A 20 9.03 -3.82 -10.97
C ALA A 20 8.77 -2.55 -10.12
N PRO A 21 7.54 -2.33 -9.62
CA PRO A 21 7.12 -1.06 -9.02
C PRO A 21 7.98 -0.62 -7.83
N GLN A 22 8.43 -1.57 -7.02
CA GLN A 22 9.26 -1.28 -5.85
C GLN A 22 10.69 -0.89 -6.23
N ALA A 23 11.26 -1.55 -7.26
CA ALA A 23 12.57 -1.17 -7.79
C ALA A 23 12.51 0.21 -8.44
N ALA A 24 11.45 0.47 -9.22
CA ALA A 24 11.19 1.77 -9.82
C ALA A 24 11.05 2.87 -8.75
N GLY A 25 10.29 2.63 -7.68
CA GLY A 25 10.15 3.58 -6.58
C GLY A 25 11.49 3.94 -5.91
N ARG A 26 12.38 2.96 -5.72
CA ARG A 26 13.73 3.20 -5.17
C ARG A 26 14.61 4.00 -6.15
N VAL A 27 14.62 3.64 -7.42
CA VAL A 27 15.42 4.34 -8.45
C VAL A 27 14.96 5.78 -8.57
N LEU A 28 13.66 6.02 -8.76
CA LEU A 28 13.09 7.36 -8.84
C LEU A 28 13.27 8.16 -7.54
N GLY A 29 13.29 7.48 -6.40
CA GLY A 29 13.60 8.07 -5.10
C GLY A 29 15.01 8.66 -5.00
N SER A 30 15.99 8.08 -5.70
CA SER A 30 17.40 8.54 -5.70
C SER A 30 17.69 9.63 -6.73
N MET A 31 16.84 9.84 -7.74
CA MET A 31 17.01 10.85 -8.78
C MET A 31 16.69 12.25 -8.26
N ALA A 32 17.13 13.30 -8.96
CA ALA A 32 16.71 14.67 -8.65
C ALA A 32 15.19 14.85 -8.89
N THR A 33 14.53 15.68 -8.08
CA THR A 33 13.05 15.82 -8.14
C THR A 33 12.56 16.33 -9.49
N HIS A 34 13.31 17.25 -10.11
CA HIS A 34 12.94 17.79 -11.42
C HIS A 34 13.05 16.74 -12.53
N GLU A 35 14.05 15.87 -12.48
CA GLU A 35 14.22 14.75 -13.44
C GLU A 35 13.05 13.77 -13.32
N VAL A 36 12.67 13.44 -12.08
CA VAL A 36 11.51 12.56 -11.85
C VAL A 36 10.23 13.18 -12.41
N VAL A 37 10.02 14.48 -12.20
CA VAL A 37 8.83 15.19 -12.73
C VAL A 37 8.81 15.11 -14.26
N LEU A 38 9.93 15.38 -14.94
CA LEU A 38 10.01 15.28 -16.41
C LEU A 38 9.68 13.86 -16.90
N LEU A 39 10.20 12.85 -16.22
CA LEU A 39 10.00 11.46 -16.59
C LEU A 39 8.57 10.96 -16.33
N VAL A 40 7.93 11.39 -15.24
CA VAL A 40 6.62 10.84 -14.86
C VAL A 40 5.43 11.65 -15.41
N SER A 41 5.61 12.95 -15.68
CA SER A 41 4.51 13.82 -16.16
C SER A 41 3.80 13.30 -17.42
N PRO A 42 4.48 12.71 -18.43
CA PRO A 42 3.83 12.21 -19.62
C PRO A 42 3.19 10.81 -19.44
N LEU A 43 3.42 10.14 -18.32
CA LEU A 43 2.95 8.78 -18.11
C LEU A 43 1.44 8.72 -17.84
N LYS A 44 0.85 7.55 -18.09
CA LYS A 44 -0.56 7.30 -17.81
C LYS A 44 -0.86 7.42 -16.32
N ALA A 45 -2.01 7.98 -16.00
CA ALA A 45 -2.43 8.23 -14.62
C ALA A 45 -2.39 6.98 -13.72
N GLN A 46 -2.72 5.80 -14.25
CA GLN A 46 -2.65 4.55 -13.51
C GLN A 46 -1.19 4.15 -13.19
N THR A 47 -0.27 4.39 -14.11
CA THR A 47 1.17 4.16 -13.91
C THR A 47 1.71 5.09 -12.82
N LEU A 48 1.25 6.35 -12.80
CA LEU A 48 1.58 7.30 -11.74
C LEU A 48 1.12 6.81 -10.37
N VAL A 49 -0.12 6.35 -10.22
CA VAL A 49 -0.62 5.79 -8.95
C VAL A 49 0.29 4.65 -8.48
N THR A 50 0.65 3.73 -9.38
CA THR A 50 1.58 2.63 -9.05
C THR A 50 2.95 3.15 -8.61
N CYS A 51 3.48 4.14 -9.31
CA CYS A 51 4.75 4.78 -9.00
C CYS A 51 4.74 5.43 -7.60
N PHE A 52 3.75 6.27 -7.33
CA PHE A 52 3.64 7.01 -6.08
C PHE A 52 3.36 6.12 -4.86
N ASN A 53 2.63 5.02 -5.03
CA ASN A 53 2.42 4.03 -3.96
C ASN A 53 3.71 3.28 -3.56
N ASN A 54 4.71 3.27 -4.42
CA ASN A 54 5.99 2.57 -4.18
C ASN A 54 7.19 3.52 -3.95
N MET A 55 6.96 4.82 -3.97
CA MET A 55 7.97 5.85 -3.72
C MET A 55 7.98 6.25 -2.24
N GLU A 56 9.13 6.67 -1.75
CA GLU A 56 9.24 7.23 -0.39
C GLU A 56 8.34 8.47 -0.25
N PRO A 57 7.55 8.59 0.85
CA PRO A 57 6.50 9.62 0.98
C PRO A 57 6.98 11.04 0.79
N CYS A 58 8.14 11.40 1.37
CA CYS A 58 8.73 12.74 1.24
C CYS A 58 9.04 13.06 -0.23
N LYS A 59 9.66 12.11 -0.94
CA LYS A 59 9.97 12.25 -2.36
C LYS A 59 8.72 12.30 -3.23
N ALA A 60 7.76 11.40 -2.98
CA ALA A 60 6.48 11.39 -3.66
C ALA A 60 5.73 12.73 -3.50
N ALA A 61 5.69 13.28 -2.30
CA ALA A 61 5.09 14.60 -2.04
C ALA A 61 5.80 15.73 -2.78
N ALA A 62 7.15 15.72 -2.81
CA ALA A 62 7.94 16.71 -3.54
C ALA A 62 7.72 16.69 -5.06
N VAL A 63 7.55 15.49 -5.64
CA VAL A 63 7.21 15.29 -7.05
C VAL A 63 5.77 15.72 -7.32
N LEU A 64 4.81 15.25 -6.49
CA LEU A 64 3.37 15.53 -6.68
C LEU A 64 3.09 17.04 -6.72
N ARG A 65 3.74 17.82 -5.86
CA ARG A 65 3.58 19.30 -5.82
C ARG A 65 3.99 19.99 -7.12
N ARG A 66 4.79 19.34 -7.96
CA ARG A 66 5.27 19.87 -9.26
C ARG A 66 4.47 19.39 -10.45
N LEU A 67 3.55 18.43 -10.25
CA LEU A 67 2.64 17.99 -11.29
C LEU A 67 1.50 19.01 -11.51
N PRO A 68 0.88 19.04 -12.71
CA PRO A 68 -0.32 19.81 -12.95
C PRO A 68 -1.42 19.47 -11.92
N ALA A 69 -2.13 20.47 -11.40
CA ALA A 69 -3.07 20.32 -10.29
C ALA A 69 -4.12 19.22 -10.52
N ARG A 70 -4.66 19.13 -11.77
CA ARG A 70 -5.63 18.10 -12.15
C ARG A 70 -5.03 16.69 -12.07
N GLN A 71 -3.79 16.52 -12.51
CA GLN A 71 -3.07 15.25 -12.46
C GLN A 71 -2.72 14.88 -11.01
N ALA A 72 -2.24 15.84 -10.23
CA ALA A 72 -1.94 15.66 -8.81
C ALA A 72 -3.17 15.20 -8.01
N GLY A 73 -4.30 15.87 -8.16
CA GLY A 73 -5.56 15.50 -7.51
C GLY A 73 -6.06 14.11 -7.91
N TYR A 74 -5.99 13.79 -9.21
CA TYR A 74 -6.35 12.47 -9.71
C TYR A 74 -5.50 11.36 -9.11
N VAL A 75 -4.18 11.52 -9.14
CA VAL A 75 -3.23 10.54 -8.59
C VAL A 75 -3.44 10.39 -7.09
N PHE A 76 -3.45 11.51 -6.36
CA PHE A 76 -3.56 11.51 -4.90
C PHE A 76 -4.85 10.83 -4.41
N SER A 77 -5.98 11.05 -5.08
CA SER A 77 -7.27 10.43 -4.73
C SER A 77 -7.33 8.91 -4.92
N ARG A 78 -6.33 8.31 -5.56
CA ARG A 78 -6.23 6.87 -5.86
C ARG A 78 -5.05 6.17 -5.18
N LEU A 79 -4.28 6.91 -4.40
CA LEU A 79 -3.22 6.32 -3.59
C LEU A 79 -3.82 5.43 -2.49
N ASP A 80 -3.02 4.49 -2.01
CA ASP A 80 -3.28 3.83 -0.74
C ASP A 80 -3.43 4.89 0.35
N VAL A 81 -4.43 4.72 1.22
CA VAL A 81 -4.79 5.70 2.25
C VAL A 81 -3.60 6.01 3.16
N MET A 82 -2.81 4.98 3.51
CA MET A 82 -1.65 5.17 4.38
C MET A 82 -0.50 5.88 3.68
N GLN A 83 -0.30 5.62 2.38
CA GLN A 83 0.68 6.34 1.58
C GLN A 83 0.28 7.82 1.43
N ALA A 84 -0.98 8.08 1.10
CA ALA A 84 -1.52 9.43 0.98
C ALA A 84 -1.43 10.20 2.32
N ALA A 85 -1.75 9.55 3.44
CA ALA A 85 -1.64 10.14 4.78
C ALA A 85 -0.19 10.49 5.14
N ARG A 86 0.77 9.62 4.80
CA ARG A 86 2.21 9.92 4.99
C ARG A 86 2.65 11.10 4.13
N MET A 87 2.23 11.15 2.86
CA MET A 87 2.52 12.29 1.97
C MET A 87 1.88 13.59 2.44
N MET A 88 0.68 13.53 3.04
CA MET A 88 -0.02 14.70 3.55
C MET A 88 0.79 15.44 4.63
N LYS A 89 1.58 14.73 5.45
CA LYS A 89 2.47 15.34 6.45
C LYS A 89 3.58 16.21 5.84
N GLU A 90 3.89 15.96 4.57
CA GLU A 90 4.94 16.70 3.83
C GLU A 90 4.40 17.93 3.09
N PHE A 91 3.08 18.15 3.12
CA PHE A 91 2.46 19.28 2.44
C PHE A 91 2.39 20.50 3.36
N SER A 92 2.62 21.67 2.76
CA SER A 92 2.28 22.94 3.43
C SER A 92 0.77 23.10 3.51
N GLN A 93 0.32 23.84 4.54
CA GLN A 93 -1.12 24.09 4.74
C GLN A 93 -1.81 24.67 3.48
N PRO A 94 -1.26 25.69 2.79
CA PRO A 94 -1.90 26.24 1.58
C PRO A 94 -1.98 25.23 0.44
N TYR A 95 -0.98 24.34 0.27
CA TYR A 95 -1.03 23.30 -0.75
C TYR A 95 -2.07 22.24 -0.42
N TRP A 96 -2.14 21.84 0.86
CA TRP A 96 -3.14 20.86 1.31
C TRP A 96 -4.55 21.36 1.12
N GLU A 97 -4.86 22.60 1.48
CA GLU A 97 -6.18 23.21 1.28
C GLU A 97 -6.60 23.19 -0.19
N LYS A 98 -5.69 23.58 -1.09
CA LYS A 98 -5.93 23.53 -2.53
C LYS A 98 -6.14 22.11 -3.06
N LEU A 99 -5.34 21.15 -2.60
CA LEU A 99 -5.44 19.77 -3.03
C LEU A 99 -6.72 19.12 -2.50
N SER A 100 -7.00 19.29 -1.20
CA SER A 100 -8.15 18.68 -0.52
C SER A 100 -9.50 19.15 -1.05
N ALA A 101 -9.58 20.37 -1.55
CA ALA A 101 -10.79 20.91 -2.21
C ALA A 101 -11.20 20.10 -3.45
N SER A 102 -10.28 19.39 -4.08
CA SER A 102 -10.52 18.51 -5.24
C SER A 102 -10.80 17.05 -4.88
N LEU A 103 -10.76 16.69 -3.59
CA LEU A 103 -10.91 15.32 -3.09
C LEU A 103 -12.33 15.10 -2.56
N LYS A 104 -12.75 13.83 -2.55
CA LYS A 104 -14.02 13.44 -1.91
C LYS A 104 -13.92 13.60 -0.38
N PRO A 105 -14.94 14.14 0.29
CA PRO A 105 -14.93 14.35 1.75
C PRO A 105 -14.65 13.06 2.53
N GLU A 106 -15.16 11.91 2.07
CA GLU A 106 -14.95 10.61 2.70
C GLU A 106 -13.47 10.22 2.69
N PHE A 107 -12.77 10.48 1.57
CA PHE A 107 -11.34 10.21 1.46
C PHE A 107 -10.51 11.10 2.39
N VAL A 108 -10.88 12.38 2.52
CA VAL A 108 -10.25 13.32 3.46
C VAL A 108 -10.45 12.87 4.91
N ALA A 109 -11.64 12.38 5.26
CA ALA A 109 -11.91 11.85 6.59
C ALA A 109 -11.06 10.60 6.89
N LEU A 110 -10.91 9.68 5.93
CA LEU A 110 -10.03 8.51 6.04
C LEU A 110 -8.57 8.92 6.26
N LEU A 111 -8.07 9.93 5.55
CA LEU A 111 -6.71 10.43 5.72
C LEU A 111 -6.48 11.00 7.13
N LYS A 112 -7.42 11.76 7.65
CA LYS A 112 -7.34 12.31 9.02
C LYS A 112 -7.33 11.19 10.07
N GLY A 113 -8.15 10.16 9.90
CA GLY A 113 -8.15 8.98 10.75
C GLY A 113 -6.82 8.21 10.71
N ALA A 114 -6.24 8.07 9.51
CA ALA A 114 -4.95 7.41 9.32
C ALA A 114 -3.78 8.16 9.97
N LEU A 115 -3.87 9.49 10.10
CA LEU A 115 -2.86 10.33 10.77
C LEU A 115 -2.90 10.24 12.30
N ALA A 116 -3.96 9.71 12.88
CA ALA A 116 -4.07 9.54 14.33
C ALA A 116 -3.10 8.48 14.89
N PHE A 117 -2.50 7.65 14.01
CA PHE A 117 -1.58 6.60 14.43
C PHE A 117 -0.15 7.12 14.63
N ALA A 118 0.52 6.62 15.66
CA ALA A 118 1.93 6.92 15.92
C ALA A 118 2.83 6.49 14.72
N PRO A 119 3.89 7.24 14.37
CA PRO A 119 4.69 7.01 13.15
C PRO A 119 5.29 5.60 13.04
N ASN A 120 5.58 4.96 14.17
CA ASN A 120 6.19 3.62 14.24
C ASN A 120 5.19 2.53 14.65
N SER A 121 3.89 2.82 14.58
CA SER A 121 2.85 1.84 14.89
C SER A 121 2.45 1.01 13.67
N VAL A 122 1.84 -0.14 13.93
CA VAL A 122 1.20 -0.99 12.92
C VAL A 122 0.19 -0.18 12.10
N GLY A 123 -0.62 0.67 12.75
CA GLY A 123 -1.60 1.51 12.09
C GLY A 123 -1.00 2.50 11.08
N ALA A 124 0.21 3.02 11.35
CA ALA A 124 0.90 3.91 10.41
C ALA A 124 1.48 3.17 9.17
N ARG A 125 1.51 1.84 9.18
CA ARG A 125 2.17 0.99 8.18
C ARG A 125 1.28 -0.01 7.50
N MET A 126 0.10 -0.30 8.09
CA MET A 126 -0.87 -1.20 7.49
C MET A 126 -1.27 -0.72 6.09
N SER A 127 -1.62 -1.64 5.23
CA SER A 127 -2.29 -1.37 3.96
C SER A 127 -3.80 -1.52 4.13
N THR A 128 -4.56 -0.67 3.48
CA THR A 128 -6.01 -0.80 3.34
C THR A 128 -6.41 -1.56 2.07
N ASP A 129 -5.44 -1.98 1.25
CA ASP A 129 -5.64 -2.79 0.05
C ASP A 129 -5.67 -4.28 0.43
N PHE A 130 -6.83 -4.77 0.82
CA PHE A 130 -7.08 -6.16 1.18
C PHE A 130 -8.42 -6.65 0.62
N VAL A 131 -8.59 -7.95 0.54
CA VAL A 131 -9.86 -8.58 0.14
C VAL A 131 -10.54 -9.16 1.37
N SER A 132 -11.77 -8.73 1.63
CA SER A 132 -12.66 -9.32 2.61
C SER A 132 -13.89 -9.93 1.94
N VAL A 133 -14.36 -11.02 2.51
CA VAL A 133 -15.53 -11.77 2.07
C VAL A 133 -16.43 -12.07 3.27
N LYS A 134 -17.71 -12.29 3.04
CA LYS A 134 -18.65 -12.64 4.11
C LYS A 134 -18.59 -14.13 4.42
N THR A 135 -18.95 -14.51 5.64
CA THR A 135 -18.96 -15.91 6.07
C THR A 135 -19.86 -16.81 5.24
N ASP A 136 -20.95 -16.25 4.70
CA ASP A 136 -21.95 -16.94 3.87
C ASP A 136 -21.62 -16.92 2.36
N ALA A 137 -20.53 -16.25 1.95
CA ALA A 137 -20.10 -16.25 0.56
C ALA A 137 -19.67 -17.66 0.10
N LYS A 138 -20.04 -18.05 -1.12
CA LYS A 138 -19.61 -19.31 -1.71
C LYS A 138 -18.18 -19.23 -2.22
N ALA A 139 -17.43 -20.33 -2.14
CA ALA A 139 -16.07 -20.41 -2.65
C ALA A 139 -15.98 -20.03 -4.14
N ALA A 140 -16.95 -20.46 -4.96
CA ALA A 140 -17.05 -20.10 -6.38
C ALA A 140 -17.11 -18.60 -6.61
N ASP A 141 -17.96 -17.88 -5.88
CA ASP A 141 -18.15 -16.44 -6.04
C ASP A 141 -16.86 -15.68 -5.67
N VAL A 142 -16.17 -16.14 -4.63
CA VAL A 142 -14.89 -15.56 -4.22
C VAL A 142 -13.81 -15.79 -5.27
N ILE A 143 -13.72 -17.00 -5.83
CA ILE A 143 -12.78 -17.36 -6.90
C ILE A 143 -13.07 -16.52 -8.15
N GLU A 144 -14.33 -16.35 -8.54
CA GLU A 144 -14.71 -15.53 -9.68
C GLU A 144 -14.32 -14.07 -9.47
N ARG A 145 -14.60 -13.50 -8.29
CA ARG A 145 -14.17 -12.15 -7.94
C ARG A 145 -12.65 -11.99 -8.03
N LEU A 146 -11.87 -12.97 -7.56
CA LEU A 146 -10.42 -12.95 -7.62
C LEU A 146 -9.90 -13.05 -9.06
N LYS A 147 -10.53 -13.87 -9.92
CA LYS A 147 -10.18 -13.97 -11.36
C LYS A 147 -10.34 -12.64 -12.10
N ASN A 148 -11.31 -11.82 -11.69
CA ASN A 148 -11.55 -10.50 -12.26
C ASN A 148 -10.59 -9.42 -11.74
N MET A 149 -9.73 -9.73 -10.78
CA MET A 149 -8.70 -8.81 -10.29
C MET A 149 -7.44 -8.85 -11.17
N PRO A 150 -6.71 -7.73 -11.31
CA PRO A 150 -5.41 -7.75 -11.96
C PRO A 150 -4.47 -8.74 -11.25
N ARG A 151 -3.80 -9.61 -11.99
CA ARG A 151 -2.91 -10.66 -11.43
C ARG A 151 -1.90 -10.13 -10.39
N LYS A 152 -1.39 -8.90 -10.59
CA LYS A 152 -0.43 -8.26 -9.67
C LYS A 152 -1.06 -7.79 -8.35
N LYS A 153 -2.40 -7.76 -8.25
CA LYS A 153 -3.15 -7.36 -7.06
C LYS A 153 -3.82 -8.54 -6.36
N LEU A 154 -3.61 -9.77 -6.86
CA LEU A 154 -4.14 -10.95 -6.19
C LEU A 154 -3.53 -11.07 -4.79
N PRO A 155 -4.35 -11.03 -3.73
CA PRO A 155 -3.87 -11.20 -2.38
C PRO A 155 -3.58 -12.68 -2.11
N PRO A 156 -2.59 -13.01 -1.28
CA PRO A 156 -2.37 -14.40 -0.88
C PRO A 156 -3.43 -14.91 0.13
N VAL A 157 -4.17 -13.99 0.75
CA VAL A 157 -5.16 -14.26 1.81
C VAL A 157 -6.41 -13.42 1.59
N CYS A 158 -7.58 -14.03 1.74
CA CYS A 158 -8.86 -13.34 1.92
C CYS A 158 -9.26 -13.39 3.39
N PHE A 159 -9.71 -12.27 3.93
CA PHE A 159 -10.22 -12.20 5.30
C PHE A 159 -11.72 -12.40 5.32
N VAL A 160 -12.19 -13.23 6.26
CA VAL A 160 -13.60 -13.56 6.38
C VAL A 160 -14.23 -12.71 7.48
N THR A 161 -15.28 -11.97 7.15
CA THR A 161 -15.94 -11.05 8.08
C THR A 161 -17.41 -11.38 8.23
N ALA A 162 -17.96 -11.13 9.41
CA ALA A 162 -19.39 -11.13 9.65
C ALA A 162 -20.07 -9.93 8.95
N LYS A 163 -21.41 -9.90 8.97
CA LYS A 163 -22.21 -8.84 8.32
C LYS A 163 -21.88 -7.44 8.88
N ASP A 164 -21.56 -7.34 10.16
CA ASP A 164 -21.17 -6.11 10.87
C ASP A 164 -19.71 -5.69 10.65
N GLY A 165 -18.92 -6.46 9.86
CA GLY A 165 -17.54 -6.19 9.56
C GLY A 165 -16.52 -6.76 10.55
N GLN A 166 -16.95 -7.48 11.59
CA GLN A 166 -16.05 -8.17 12.51
C GLN A 166 -15.29 -9.29 11.79
N LEU A 167 -14.00 -9.38 12.06
CA LEU A 167 -13.14 -10.43 11.56
C LEU A 167 -13.51 -11.77 12.23
N LYS A 168 -13.75 -12.79 11.42
CA LYS A 168 -14.08 -14.15 11.88
C LYS A 168 -13.00 -15.17 11.52
N GLY A 169 -12.30 -14.96 10.40
CA GLY A 169 -11.30 -15.89 9.95
C GLY A 169 -10.49 -15.37 8.77
N ALA A 170 -9.62 -16.21 8.25
CA ALA A 170 -8.85 -15.98 7.06
C ALA A 170 -8.76 -17.25 6.23
N VAL A 171 -8.70 -17.13 4.90
CA VAL A 171 -8.53 -18.24 3.97
C VAL A 171 -7.37 -17.92 3.04
N ARG A 172 -6.44 -18.85 2.85
CA ARG A 172 -5.43 -18.73 1.81
C ARG A 172 -6.07 -18.90 0.44
N VAL A 173 -5.81 -17.96 -0.46
CA VAL A 173 -6.44 -17.98 -1.80
C VAL A 173 -6.13 -19.27 -2.56
N ALA A 174 -4.92 -19.83 -2.41
CA ALA A 174 -4.55 -21.08 -3.02
C ALA A 174 -5.40 -22.28 -2.50
N GLU A 175 -5.82 -22.24 -1.25
CA GLU A 175 -6.63 -23.31 -0.65
C GLU A 175 -8.06 -23.33 -1.20
N LEU A 176 -8.61 -22.17 -1.59
CA LEU A 176 -9.96 -22.10 -2.18
C LEU A 176 -10.13 -22.98 -3.42
N LEU A 177 -9.06 -23.26 -4.15
CA LEU A 177 -9.09 -24.08 -5.35
C LEU A 177 -9.37 -25.57 -5.07
N PHE A 178 -9.18 -26.01 -3.83
CA PHE A 178 -9.34 -27.43 -3.43
C PHE A 178 -10.67 -27.71 -2.74
N TYR A 179 -11.50 -26.69 -2.56
CA TYR A 179 -12.81 -26.84 -1.91
C TYR A 179 -13.96 -26.92 -2.93
N PRO A 180 -15.06 -27.59 -2.59
CA PRO A 180 -16.25 -27.60 -3.43
C PRO A 180 -16.77 -26.19 -3.68
N ALA A 181 -17.18 -25.91 -4.91
CA ALA A 181 -17.60 -24.59 -5.39
C ALA A 181 -18.72 -23.95 -4.53
N ASP A 182 -19.64 -24.77 -4.06
CA ASP A 182 -20.80 -24.34 -3.25
C ASP A 182 -20.53 -24.21 -1.74
N SER A 183 -19.31 -24.53 -1.29
CA SER A 183 -18.94 -24.42 0.12
C SER A 183 -18.97 -22.97 0.59
N ALA A 184 -19.57 -22.72 1.75
CA ALA A 184 -19.51 -21.42 2.41
C ALA A 184 -18.08 -21.14 2.93
N VAL A 185 -17.53 -19.98 2.62
CA VAL A 185 -16.15 -19.63 3.03
C VAL A 185 -15.98 -19.63 4.55
N GLY A 186 -17.05 -19.38 5.29
CA GLY A 186 -17.06 -19.47 6.75
C GLY A 186 -16.75 -20.86 7.31
N SER A 187 -17.04 -21.95 6.57
CA SER A 187 -16.67 -23.31 6.97
C SER A 187 -15.24 -23.70 6.58
N LEU A 188 -14.60 -22.90 5.71
CA LEU A 188 -13.27 -23.14 5.16
C LEU A 188 -12.20 -22.27 5.82
N MET A 189 -12.60 -21.25 6.57
CA MET A 189 -11.68 -20.29 7.17
C MET A 189 -10.90 -20.91 8.34
N SER A 190 -9.66 -20.50 8.47
CA SER A 190 -8.88 -20.71 9.68
C SER A 190 -9.07 -19.54 10.64
N ALA A 191 -9.14 -19.82 11.93
CA ALA A 191 -9.05 -18.85 13.01
C ALA A 191 -7.64 -18.80 13.65
N ASP A 192 -6.73 -19.68 13.20
CA ASP A 192 -5.36 -19.78 13.69
C ASP A 192 -4.45 -18.78 12.96
N TYR A 193 -4.57 -17.52 13.33
CA TYR A 193 -3.70 -16.43 12.89
C TYR A 193 -3.57 -15.37 13.99
N ALA A 194 -2.45 -14.67 14.00
CA ALA A 194 -2.26 -13.56 14.92
C ALA A 194 -3.00 -12.31 14.42
N VAL A 195 -3.57 -11.58 15.35
CA VAL A 195 -4.24 -10.30 15.10
C VAL A 195 -3.36 -9.17 15.61
N LEU A 196 -3.31 -8.07 14.84
CA LEU A 196 -2.60 -6.85 15.20
C LEU A 196 -3.59 -5.75 15.57
N THR A 197 -3.19 -4.87 16.48
CA THR A 197 -3.89 -3.62 16.75
C THR A 197 -3.13 -2.44 16.17
N PRO A 198 -3.80 -1.33 15.79
CA PRO A 198 -3.14 -0.18 15.17
C PRO A 198 -2.03 0.46 16.03
N ASN A 199 -2.16 0.38 17.34
CA ASN A 199 -1.22 0.99 18.29
C ASN A 199 -0.01 0.10 18.61
N GLU A 200 0.00 -1.16 18.16
CA GLU A 200 1.16 -2.02 18.35
C GLU A 200 2.39 -1.47 17.64
N GLY A 201 3.55 -1.70 18.26
CA GLY A 201 4.85 -1.38 17.66
C GLY A 201 5.32 -2.49 16.71
N GLU A 202 6.27 -2.14 15.87
CA GLU A 202 6.87 -3.04 14.89
C GLU A 202 7.45 -4.32 15.48
N THR A 203 8.15 -4.22 16.62
CA THR A 203 8.76 -5.39 17.27
C THR A 203 7.72 -6.45 17.63
N SER A 204 6.58 -6.03 18.20
CA SER A 204 5.46 -6.91 18.51
C SER A 204 4.89 -7.57 17.25
N ALA A 205 4.67 -6.77 16.19
CA ALA A 205 4.18 -7.28 14.91
C ALA A 205 5.13 -8.33 14.31
N MET A 206 6.45 -8.08 14.33
CA MET A 206 7.45 -9.03 13.83
C MET A 206 7.52 -10.32 14.63
N GLN A 207 7.33 -10.26 15.96
CA GLN A 207 7.23 -11.46 16.80
C GLN A 207 6.01 -12.30 16.39
N LYS A 208 4.84 -11.67 16.18
CA LYS A 208 3.63 -12.34 15.72
C LYS A 208 3.80 -12.97 14.33
N PHE A 209 4.49 -12.30 13.40
CA PHE A 209 4.83 -12.90 12.09
C PHE A 209 5.72 -14.13 12.21
N LYS A 210 6.69 -14.13 13.14
CA LYS A 210 7.56 -15.28 13.38
C LYS A 210 6.82 -16.45 14.01
N ALA A 211 5.83 -16.17 14.85
CA ALA A 211 5.03 -17.19 15.53
C ALA A 211 3.97 -17.84 14.63
N CYS A 212 3.49 -17.14 13.61
CA CYS A 212 2.47 -17.64 12.68
C CYS A 212 2.98 -17.63 11.24
N GLN A 213 2.62 -18.66 10.47
CA GLN A 213 3.05 -18.81 9.06
C GLN A 213 2.08 -18.13 8.07
N TRP A 214 1.56 -16.94 8.42
CA TRP A 214 0.66 -16.21 7.55
C TRP A 214 1.40 -15.11 6.78
N PRO A 215 1.18 -14.98 5.46
CA PRO A 215 1.84 -13.96 4.64
C PRO A 215 1.32 -12.55 4.89
N LEU A 216 0.12 -12.44 5.47
CA LEU A 216 -0.52 -11.18 5.88
C LEU A 216 -1.16 -11.37 7.25
N LEU A 217 -1.01 -10.39 8.13
CA LEU A 217 -1.74 -10.33 9.40
C LEU A 217 -2.80 -9.23 9.36
N PRO A 218 -4.01 -9.52 9.84
CA PRO A 218 -5.08 -8.54 9.93
C PRO A 218 -4.80 -7.53 11.06
N VAL A 219 -5.16 -6.29 10.80
CA VAL A 219 -5.17 -5.20 11.79
C VAL A 219 -6.61 -4.86 12.10
N VAL A 220 -7.00 -4.94 13.36
CA VAL A 220 -8.38 -4.71 13.81
C VAL A 220 -8.48 -3.60 14.84
N ASP A 221 -9.67 -3.02 14.96
CA ASP A 221 -10.01 -2.08 16.03
C ASP A 221 -10.41 -2.81 17.34
N GLY A 222 -10.78 -2.02 18.36
CA GLY A 222 -11.24 -2.54 19.65
C GLY A 222 -12.56 -3.34 19.60
N GLN A 223 -13.29 -3.32 18.48
CA GLN A 223 -14.50 -4.09 18.22
C GLN A 223 -14.25 -5.30 17.30
N ASN A 224 -12.97 -5.65 17.07
CA ASN A 224 -12.54 -6.70 16.14
C ASN A 224 -12.96 -6.48 14.67
N LYS A 225 -13.18 -5.22 14.27
CA LYS A 225 -13.44 -4.88 12.87
C LYS A 225 -12.13 -4.72 12.11
N LEU A 226 -12.09 -5.27 10.90
CA LEU A 226 -10.91 -5.24 10.05
C LEU A 226 -10.65 -3.81 9.52
N LEU A 227 -9.52 -3.22 9.93
CA LEU A 227 -9.07 -1.89 9.50
C LEU A 227 -8.09 -1.95 8.35
N GLY A 228 -7.24 -2.97 8.33
CA GLY A 228 -6.18 -3.11 7.35
C GLY A 228 -5.43 -4.41 7.50
N VAL A 229 -4.32 -4.52 6.76
CA VAL A 229 -3.42 -5.67 6.80
C VAL A 229 -1.97 -5.22 6.86
N LEU A 230 -1.13 -6.02 7.49
CA LEU A 230 0.31 -5.83 7.50
C LEU A 230 0.99 -7.04 6.84
N SER A 231 2.01 -6.80 6.03
CA SER A 231 2.91 -7.85 5.54
C SER A 231 4.25 -7.80 6.28
N PRO A 232 5.01 -8.90 6.35
CA PRO A 232 6.34 -8.91 6.96
C PRO A 232 7.27 -7.86 6.37
N LYS A 233 7.11 -7.57 5.08
CA LYS A 233 7.91 -6.56 4.37
C LYS A 233 7.59 -5.15 4.83
N LEU A 234 6.31 -4.80 4.99
CA LEU A 234 5.88 -3.50 5.53
C LEU A 234 6.30 -3.35 7.00
N ALA A 235 6.36 -4.45 7.74
CA ALA A 235 6.86 -4.46 9.11
C ALA A 235 8.39 -4.28 9.18
N ALA A 236 9.16 -4.83 8.24
CA ALA A 236 10.63 -4.83 8.25
C ALA A 236 11.29 -3.58 7.64
N ASP A 237 10.57 -2.80 6.84
CA ASP A 237 11.12 -1.61 6.13
C ASP A 237 11.62 -0.48 7.06
N VAL A 238 11.47 -0.65 8.37
CA VAL A 238 11.89 0.32 9.40
C VAL A 238 13.33 0.13 9.88
N GLN A 239 13.86 -1.07 9.78
CA GLN A 239 15.20 -1.37 10.30
C GLN A 239 16.34 -1.11 9.31
N SER A 240 16.14 -0.40 8.22
CA SER A 240 17.24 0.08 7.42
C SER A 240 17.74 1.44 7.97
N PRO A 241 18.66 1.48 8.93
CA PRO A 241 19.33 2.71 9.27
C PRO A 241 20.26 3.04 8.11
N LYS A 242 19.82 3.96 7.24
CA LYS A 242 20.67 4.58 6.19
C LYS A 242 21.91 5.31 6.73
N LYS A 243 22.34 5.02 7.97
CA LYS A 243 23.48 5.70 8.63
C LYS A 243 24.77 4.90 8.77
N HIS A 244 24.79 3.59 8.53
CA HIS A 244 26.00 2.81 8.86
C HIS A 244 27.04 2.73 7.71
N TRP A 245 26.64 2.87 6.44
CA TRP A 245 27.60 2.80 5.34
C TRP A 245 28.31 4.13 5.08
N LEU A 246 27.65 5.27 5.34
CA LEU A 246 28.29 6.58 5.24
C LEU A 246 29.43 6.75 6.25
N LYS A 247 29.31 6.21 7.49
CA LYS A 247 30.41 6.23 8.45
C LYS A 247 31.62 5.37 8.06
N ARG A 248 31.44 4.35 7.21
CA ARG A 248 32.57 3.53 6.70
C ARG A 248 33.34 4.21 5.57
N LEU A 249 32.70 5.04 4.76
CA LEU A 249 33.36 5.79 3.67
C LEU A 249 34.26 6.92 4.22
N PHE A 250 33.84 7.57 5.31
CA PHE A 250 34.62 8.66 5.92
C PHE A 250 35.71 8.19 6.91
N LYS A 251 35.83 6.90 7.20
CA LYS A 251 36.89 6.34 8.07
C LYS A 251 38.10 5.80 7.32
N ARG A 252 38.15 5.89 5.98
CA ARG A 252 39.28 5.37 5.14
C ARG A 252 40.23 6.42 4.64
N ASN A 253 40.12 7.68 5.06
CA ASN A 253 41.08 8.73 4.78
C ASN A 253 41.52 9.41 6.08
N LYS A 254 42.27 8.70 6.90
CA LYS A 254 43.26 9.22 7.85
C LYS A 254 44.43 8.25 7.88
#